data_8b82a87b0d975624a71a2c52d34158f0
#
_entry.id   8b82a87b0d975624a71a2c52d34158f0
#
_cell.length_a   1.000
_cell.length_b   1.000
_cell.length_c   1.000
_cell.angle_alpha   90.00
_cell.angle_beta   90.00
_cell.angle_gamma   90.00
#
_symmetry.space_group_name_H-M   'P 1'
#
loop_
_entity.id
_entity.type
_entity.pdbx_description
1 polymer ?
#
loop_
_entity_poly.entity_id
_entity_poly.type
_entity_poly.pdbx_seq_one_letter_code
_entity_poly.pdbx_strand_id
1 'polypeptide(L)'
;MESLFKHIERFVKLDSKIKTQIRSISKVKILEKGTILIKQNQANVKYSYFVVEGCARSYYTDDNAKEHTVQFSIKDNWISDYMSLYTDERASLTLECISDVTLIEASIFNIEEVFKKFPQLETYHRNNLQINLVKLNRRILNLLHLTAAERYKLFLEYYKGVDQFALNLHIASYLGITQQSLSRIRGNKI
;
A
#
# COMPACT_ATOMS: atom_id res chain seq x y z
N MET A 1 -4.64 -0.55 16.58
CA MET A 1 -3.30 -0.91 17.10
C MET A 1 -3.06 -2.42 17.15
N GLU A 2 -3.98 -3.21 17.62
CA GLU A 2 -3.80 -4.68 17.74
C GLU A 2 -3.49 -5.37 16.41
N SER A 3 -4.04 -4.89 15.28
CA SER A 3 -3.72 -5.40 13.95
C SER A 3 -2.22 -5.20 13.62
N LEU A 4 -1.68 -4.02 13.89
CA LEU A 4 -0.25 -3.74 13.69
C LEU A 4 0.62 -4.61 14.60
N PHE A 5 0.27 -4.78 15.88
CA PHE A 5 1.04 -5.64 16.78
C PHE A 5 1.05 -7.08 16.30
N LYS A 6 -0.10 -7.65 15.94
CA LYS A 6 -0.19 -9.01 15.37
C LYS A 6 0.63 -9.14 14.08
N HIS A 7 0.67 -8.09 13.26
CA HIS A 7 1.47 -8.10 12.04
C HIS A 7 2.98 -8.10 12.34
N ILE A 8 3.42 -7.30 13.33
CA ILE A 8 4.83 -7.28 13.77
C ILE A 8 5.21 -8.60 14.45
N GLU A 9 4.32 -9.17 15.27
CA GLU A 9 4.54 -10.41 16.02
C GLU A 9 4.74 -11.66 15.14
N ARG A 10 4.46 -11.57 13.84
CA ARG A 10 4.84 -12.61 12.86
C ARG A 10 6.36 -12.78 12.72
N PHE A 11 7.14 -11.77 13.09
CA PHE A 11 8.59 -11.72 12.88
C PHE A 11 9.38 -11.53 14.17
N VAL A 12 8.86 -10.78 15.12
CA VAL A 12 9.53 -10.43 16.38
C VAL A 12 8.55 -10.39 17.53
N LYS A 13 8.99 -10.82 18.73
CA LYS A 13 8.17 -10.73 19.94
C LYS A 13 8.08 -9.28 20.42
N LEU A 14 6.89 -8.87 20.84
CA LEU A 14 6.63 -7.54 21.41
C LEU A 14 6.31 -7.67 22.91
N ASP A 15 7.15 -7.10 23.75
CA ASP A 15 6.81 -6.91 25.16
C ASP A 15 5.95 -5.63 25.37
N SER A 16 5.52 -5.40 26.59
CA SER A 16 4.68 -4.25 26.94
C SER A 16 5.39 -2.90 26.70
N LYS A 17 6.71 -2.83 26.91
CA LYS A 17 7.52 -1.62 26.73
C LYS A 17 7.58 -1.24 25.24
N ILE A 18 7.85 -2.21 24.38
CA ILE A 18 7.86 -2.01 22.91
C ILE A 18 6.48 -1.59 22.41
N LYS A 19 5.41 -2.29 22.85
CA LYS A 19 4.02 -1.94 22.48
C LYS A 19 3.65 -0.51 22.90
N THR A 20 4.07 -0.09 24.08
CA THR A 20 3.87 1.30 24.57
C THR A 20 4.62 2.31 23.69
N GLN A 21 5.87 2.01 23.32
CA GLN A 21 6.65 2.90 22.48
C GLN A 21 6.07 2.99 21.05
N ILE A 22 5.63 1.89 20.45
CA ILE A 22 4.96 1.91 19.15
C ILE A 22 3.67 2.74 19.23
N ARG A 23 2.86 2.58 20.29
CA ARG A 23 1.64 3.40 20.49
C ARG A 23 1.94 4.89 20.56
N SER A 24 3.02 5.28 21.24
CA SER A 24 3.36 6.71 21.45
C SER A 24 3.74 7.44 20.16
N ILE A 25 4.23 6.72 19.15
CA ILE A 25 4.63 7.29 17.85
C ILE A 25 3.59 7.12 16.74
N SER A 26 2.50 6.44 17.03
CA SER A 26 1.49 6.03 16.05
C SER A 26 0.15 6.71 16.31
N LYS A 27 -0.53 7.13 15.25
CA LYS A 27 -1.87 7.71 15.30
C LYS A 27 -2.85 6.86 14.51
N VAL A 28 -3.94 6.44 15.14
CA VAL A 28 -5.07 5.81 14.41
C VAL A 28 -5.86 6.91 13.74
N LYS A 29 -6.15 6.74 12.45
CA LYS A 29 -6.99 7.63 11.65
C LYS A 29 -8.12 6.83 11.01
N ILE A 30 -9.31 7.40 11.04
CA ILE A 30 -10.48 6.91 10.31
C ILE A 30 -10.76 7.98 9.26
N LEU A 31 -10.73 7.61 8.00
CA LEU A 31 -10.78 8.52 6.87
C LEU A 31 -11.81 8.03 5.86
N GLU A 32 -12.53 8.97 5.28
CA GLU A 32 -13.55 8.70 4.28
C GLU A 32 -12.90 8.41 2.91
N LYS A 33 -13.65 7.68 2.09
CA LYS A 33 -13.34 7.47 0.66
C LYS A 33 -13.06 8.81 -0.02
N GLY A 34 -12.05 8.83 -0.90
CA GLY A 34 -11.59 10.02 -1.64
C GLY A 34 -10.58 10.87 -0.87
N THR A 35 -10.27 10.55 0.39
CA THR A 35 -9.23 11.27 1.14
C THR A 35 -7.86 11.03 0.51
N ILE A 36 -7.13 12.13 0.22
CA ILE A 36 -5.75 12.09 -0.28
C ILE A 36 -4.80 12.13 0.91
N LEU A 37 -3.97 11.10 1.05
CA LEU A 37 -2.94 10.99 2.09
C LEU A 37 -1.63 11.67 1.69
N ILE A 38 -1.23 11.50 0.44
CA ILE A 38 -0.05 12.10 -0.18
C ILE A 38 -0.48 12.52 -1.59
N LYS A 39 -0.06 13.72 -2.01
CA LYS A 39 -0.32 14.22 -3.36
C LYS A 39 0.97 14.18 -4.19
N GLN A 40 0.89 13.75 -5.43
CA GLN A 40 2.02 13.83 -6.38
C GLN A 40 2.62 15.24 -6.40
N ASN A 41 3.94 15.33 -6.45
CA ASN A 41 4.73 16.55 -6.32
C ASN A 41 4.74 17.20 -4.92
N GLN A 42 4.09 16.60 -3.92
CA GLN A 42 4.21 17.05 -2.52
C GLN A 42 5.66 16.94 -2.05
N ALA A 43 6.17 18.02 -1.43
CA ALA A 43 7.47 17.99 -0.78
C ALA A 43 7.38 17.43 0.63
N ASN A 44 8.50 16.91 1.14
CA ASN A 44 8.66 16.50 2.55
C ASN A 44 7.62 15.46 3.00
N VAL A 45 7.47 14.37 2.26
CA VAL A 45 6.70 13.21 2.72
C VAL A 45 7.39 12.62 3.94
N LYS A 46 6.65 12.53 5.06
CA LYS A 46 7.20 12.12 6.36
C LYS A 46 6.52 10.89 6.95
N TYR A 47 5.38 10.48 6.40
CA TYR A 47 4.54 9.48 7.01
C TYR A 47 4.42 8.22 6.17
N SER A 48 4.40 7.09 6.86
CA SER A 48 3.97 5.81 6.35
C SER A 48 2.66 5.39 7.03
N TYR A 49 1.83 4.66 6.31
CA TYR A 49 0.49 4.30 6.74
C TYR A 49 0.32 2.79 6.71
N PHE A 50 -0.10 2.21 7.84
CA PHE A 50 -0.47 0.79 7.92
C PHE A 50 -1.99 0.66 7.83
N VAL A 51 -2.49 -0.05 6.83
CA VAL A 51 -3.93 -0.24 6.62
C VAL A 51 -4.45 -1.30 7.59
N VAL A 52 -5.39 -0.91 8.45
CA VAL A 52 -6.08 -1.80 9.40
C VAL A 52 -7.35 -2.35 8.77
N GLU A 53 -8.08 -1.50 8.03
CA GLU A 53 -9.34 -1.83 7.36
C GLU A 53 -9.54 -0.92 6.15
N GLY A 54 -10.29 -1.38 5.15
CA GLY A 54 -10.51 -0.64 3.91
C GLY A 54 -9.40 -0.83 2.89
N CYS A 55 -9.34 0.08 1.92
CA CYS A 55 -8.36 0.05 0.84
C CYS A 55 -7.90 1.44 0.45
N ALA A 56 -6.58 1.60 0.32
CA ALA A 56 -5.95 2.75 -0.30
C ALA A 56 -5.30 2.33 -1.63
N ARG A 57 -5.11 3.31 -2.51
CA ARG A 57 -4.48 3.16 -3.82
C ARG A 57 -3.32 4.14 -3.95
N SER A 58 -2.21 3.74 -4.54
CA SER A 58 -1.21 4.67 -5.05
C SER A 58 -1.22 4.70 -6.58
N TYR A 59 -1.07 5.89 -7.15
CA TYR A 59 -1.07 6.09 -8.59
C TYR A 59 -0.19 7.27 -9.00
N TYR A 60 0.33 7.18 -10.21
CA TYR A 60 1.02 8.26 -10.92
C TYR A 60 0.06 8.91 -11.91
N THR A 61 0.06 10.23 -11.99
CA THR A 61 -0.67 10.98 -13.02
C THR A 61 0.31 11.49 -14.06
N ASP A 62 0.14 11.10 -15.33
CA ASP A 62 0.98 11.55 -16.44
C ASP A 62 0.60 12.94 -16.95
N ASP A 63 1.36 13.46 -17.91
CA ASP A 63 1.16 14.81 -18.49
C ASP A 63 -0.19 14.95 -19.23
N ASN A 64 -0.84 13.85 -19.58
CA ASN A 64 -2.17 13.84 -20.18
C ASN A 64 -3.29 13.70 -19.13
N ALA A 65 -2.98 13.89 -17.84
CA ALA A 65 -3.89 13.71 -16.70
C ALA A 65 -4.45 12.29 -16.57
N LYS A 66 -3.77 11.28 -17.15
CA LYS A 66 -4.15 9.88 -17.02
C LYS A 66 -3.51 9.27 -15.77
N GLU A 67 -4.31 8.58 -14.98
CA GLU A 67 -3.85 7.90 -13.78
C GLU A 67 -3.35 6.48 -14.08
N HIS A 68 -2.17 6.17 -13.58
CA HIS A 68 -1.55 4.86 -13.66
C HIS A 68 -1.46 4.25 -12.26
N THR A 69 -2.34 3.30 -11.95
CA THR A 69 -2.38 2.63 -10.64
C THR A 69 -1.13 1.77 -10.43
N VAL A 70 -0.38 2.12 -9.41
CA VAL A 70 0.85 1.41 -9.03
C VAL A 70 0.54 0.29 -8.04
N GLN A 71 -0.29 0.56 -7.02
CA GLN A 71 -0.57 -0.39 -5.96
C GLN A 71 -1.96 -0.18 -5.37
N PHE A 72 -2.60 -1.29 -4.97
CA PHE A 72 -3.66 -1.28 -3.96
C PHE A 72 -3.08 -1.73 -2.62
N SER A 73 -3.52 -1.12 -1.53
CA SER A 73 -3.11 -1.47 -0.17
C SER A 73 -4.34 -1.73 0.66
N ILE A 74 -4.48 -2.98 1.07
CA ILE A 74 -5.55 -3.50 1.91
C ILE A 74 -5.01 -3.80 3.31
N LYS A 75 -5.86 -4.34 4.17
CA LYS A 75 -5.48 -4.78 5.52
C LYS A 75 -4.11 -5.45 5.56
N ASP A 76 -3.34 -5.12 6.60
CA ASP A 76 -1.99 -5.63 6.87
C ASP A 76 -0.93 -5.18 5.86
N ASN A 77 -1.20 -4.14 5.06
CA ASN A 77 -0.20 -3.55 4.16
C ASN A 77 0.23 -2.16 4.66
N TRP A 78 1.52 -1.88 4.50
CA TRP A 78 2.05 -0.53 4.57
C TRP A 78 1.93 0.16 3.20
N ILE A 79 1.68 1.46 3.21
CA ILE A 79 1.66 2.30 2.02
C ILE A 79 2.29 3.66 2.33
N SER A 80 3.14 4.12 1.43
CA SER A 80 3.71 5.46 1.38
C SER A 80 4.22 5.73 -0.04
N ASP A 81 4.68 6.94 -0.31
CA ASP A 81 5.58 7.20 -1.43
C ASP A 81 7.01 6.94 -0.95
N TYR A 82 7.52 5.74 -1.20
CA TYR A 82 8.84 5.33 -0.70
C TYR A 82 10.00 6.09 -1.35
N MET A 83 9.84 6.62 -2.57
CA MET A 83 10.87 7.47 -3.17
C MET A 83 11.02 8.73 -2.36
N SER A 84 9.96 9.50 -2.15
CA SER A 84 10.01 10.71 -1.35
C SER A 84 10.27 10.45 0.15
N LEU A 85 9.88 9.28 0.67
CA LEU A 85 10.08 8.96 2.09
C LEU A 85 11.55 8.70 2.45
N TYR A 86 12.33 8.14 1.51
CA TYR A 86 13.72 7.73 1.73
C TYR A 86 14.74 8.51 0.90
N THR A 87 14.29 9.46 0.07
CA THR A 87 15.15 10.39 -0.68
C THR A 87 14.65 11.82 -0.44
N ASP A 88 15.40 12.82 -0.91
CA ASP A 88 14.99 14.22 -0.84
C ASP A 88 14.07 14.62 -2.01
N GLU A 89 13.55 13.65 -2.77
CA GLU A 89 12.69 13.90 -3.91
C GLU A 89 11.27 14.27 -3.49
N ARG A 90 10.55 14.95 -4.38
CA ARG A 90 9.11 15.15 -4.21
C ARG A 90 8.34 13.85 -4.45
N ALA A 91 7.14 13.74 -3.87
CA ALA A 91 6.29 12.58 -4.07
C ALA A 91 6.04 12.31 -5.56
N SER A 92 6.36 11.09 -5.99
CA SER A 92 6.12 10.61 -7.35
C SER A 92 4.67 10.14 -7.54
N LEU A 93 3.98 9.80 -6.43
CA LEU A 93 2.67 9.18 -6.44
C LEU A 93 1.65 10.02 -5.65
N THR A 94 0.39 9.88 -6.03
CA THR A 94 -0.74 10.24 -5.18
C THR A 94 -1.22 8.99 -4.44
N LEU A 95 -1.46 9.11 -3.13
CA LEU A 95 -2.07 8.09 -2.29
C LEU A 95 -3.48 8.52 -1.91
N GLU A 96 -4.46 7.69 -2.23
CA GLU A 96 -5.90 7.96 -2.07
C GLU A 96 -6.61 6.81 -1.35
N CYS A 97 -7.53 7.12 -0.46
CA CYS A 97 -8.47 6.17 0.14
C CYS A 97 -9.60 5.87 -0.86
N ILE A 98 -9.67 4.65 -1.40
CA ILE A 98 -10.70 4.26 -2.38
C ILE A 98 -11.93 3.60 -1.74
N SER A 99 -11.93 3.42 -0.44
CA SER A 99 -13.07 3.12 0.44
C SER A 99 -12.90 3.94 1.71
N ASP A 100 -13.83 3.86 2.66
CA ASP A 100 -13.55 4.27 4.03
C ASP A 100 -12.42 3.41 4.59
N VAL A 101 -11.47 4.04 5.30
CA VAL A 101 -10.23 3.39 5.73
C VAL A 101 -9.96 3.68 7.20
N THR A 102 -9.62 2.64 7.94
CA THR A 102 -8.91 2.78 9.21
C THR A 102 -7.44 2.49 9.00
N LEU A 103 -6.57 3.42 9.33
CA LEU A 103 -5.13 3.26 9.20
C LEU A 103 -4.37 3.73 10.44
N ILE A 104 -3.13 3.30 10.55
CA ILE A 104 -2.17 3.76 11.55
C ILE A 104 -1.09 4.54 10.83
N GLU A 105 -0.98 5.83 11.18
CA GLU A 105 0.03 6.74 10.68
C GLU A 105 1.22 6.77 11.63
N ALA A 106 2.44 6.67 11.10
CA ALA A 106 3.67 6.91 11.84
C ALA A 106 4.69 7.65 10.96
N SER A 107 5.42 8.61 11.54
CA SER A 107 6.48 9.30 10.79
C SER A 107 7.72 8.40 10.69
N ILE A 108 8.42 8.46 9.56
CA ILE A 108 9.65 7.68 9.35
C ILE A 108 10.71 8.02 10.41
N PHE A 109 10.85 9.29 10.73
CA PHE A 109 11.77 9.73 11.79
C PHE A 109 11.48 9.05 13.13
N ASN A 110 10.23 9.01 13.57
CA ASN A 110 9.85 8.36 14.83
C ASN A 110 10.04 6.83 14.77
N ILE A 111 9.79 6.22 13.61
CA ILE A 111 10.02 4.78 13.38
C ILE A 111 11.50 4.47 13.56
N GLU A 112 12.40 5.26 12.95
CA GLU A 112 13.86 5.10 13.08
C GLU A 112 14.35 5.28 14.53
N GLU A 113 13.82 6.26 15.25
CA GLU A 113 14.13 6.44 16.67
C GLU A 113 13.71 5.24 17.53
N VAL A 114 12.59 4.61 17.18
CA VAL A 114 12.15 3.37 17.86
C VAL A 114 13.06 2.20 17.50
N PHE A 115 13.56 2.10 16.27
CA PHE A 115 14.52 1.06 15.88
C PHE A 115 15.85 1.20 16.65
N LYS A 116 16.35 2.42 16.82
CA LYS A 116 17.57 2.67 17.65
C LYS A 116 17.38 2.17 19.09
N LYS A 117 16.19 2.29 19.66
CA LYS A 117 15.85 1.84 21.02
C LYS A 117 15.57 0.33 21.12
N PHE A 118 15.03 -0.25 20.05
CA PHE A 118 14.59 -1.64 19.98
C PHE A 118 15.02 -2.28 18.63
N PRO A 119 16.33 -2.61 18.49
CA PRO A 119 16.91 -3.06 17.22
C PRO A 119 16.22 -4.29 16.61
N GLN A 120 15.57 -5.14 17.42
CA GLN A 120 14.81 -6.28 16.91
C GLN A 120 13.68 -5.87 15.97
N LEU A 121 13.16 -4.64 16.05
CA LEU A 121 12.13 -4.13 15.14
C LEU A 121 12.66 -3.87 13.72
N GLU A 122 13.97 -3.68 13.55
CA GLU A 122 14.58 -3.63 12.21
C GLU A 122 14.42 -4.97 11.48
N THR A 123 14.43 -6.09 12.20
CA THR A 123 14.16 -7.40 11.62
C THR A 123 12.75 -7.44 11.00
N TYR A 124 11.74 -6.92 11.70
CA TYR A 124 10.39 -6.78 11.15
C TYR A 124 10.40 -5.89 9.90
N HIS A 125 11.01 -4.72 9.99
CA HIS A 125 11.05 -3.75 8.88
C HIS A 125 11.72 -4.34 7.65
N ARG A 126 12.90 -4.94 7.81
CA ARG A 126 13.64 -5.63 6.74
C ARG A 126 12.81 -6.74 6.09
N ASN A 127 12.18 -7.61 6.89
CA ASN A 127 11.33 -8.70 6.34
C ASN A 127 10.13 -8.12 5.57
N ASN A 128 9.50 -7.06 6.07
CA ASN A 128 8.40 -6.40 5.37
C ASN A 128 8.84 -5.81 4.03
N LEU A 129 10.01 -5.14 3.98
CA LEU A 129 10.58 -4.62 2.74
C LEU A 129 10.92 -5.75 1.75
N GLN A 130 11.50 -6.87 2.22
CA GLN A 130 11.80 -8.03 1.37
C GLN A 130 10.53 -8.63 0.76
N ILE A 131 9.47 -8.79 1.55
CA ILE A 131 8.17 -9.28 1.06
C ILE A 131 7.60 -8.33 0.00
N ASN A 132 7.67 -7.02 0.22
CA ASN A 132 7.18 -6.04 -0.73
C ASN A 132 8.01 -6.01 -2.02
N LEU A 133 9.34 -6.15 -1.93
CA LEU A 133 10.22 -6.27 -3.08
C LEU A 133 9.87 -7.52 -3.93
N VAL A 134 9.64 -8.66 -3.28
CA VAL A 134 9.22 -9.90 -3.97
C VAL A 134 7.87 -9.71 -4.66
N LYS A 135 6.90 -9.06 -4.00
CA LYS A 135 5.59 -8.75 -4.61
C LYS A 135 5.73 -7.85 -5.84
N LEU A 136 6.56 -6.81 -5.74
CA LEU A 136 6.82 -5.88 -6.85
C LEU A 136 7.49 -6.58 -8.04
N ASN A 137 8.54 -7.37 -7.79
CA ASN A 137 9.21 -8.15 -8.84
C ASN A 137 8.24 -9.14 -9.50
N ARG A 138 7.43 -9.84 -8.72
CA ARG A 138 6.41 -10.76 -9.26
C ARG A 138 5.41 -10.02 -10.13
N ARG A 139 4.96 -8.83 -9.72
CA ARG A 139 4.06 -8.01 -10.53
C ARG A 139 4.69 -7.60 -11.86
N ILE A 140 5.94 -7.18 -11.86
CA ILE A 140 6.68 -6.83 -13.09
C ILE A 140 6.75 -8.05 -14.02
N LEU A 141 7.16 -9.20 -13.51
CA LEU A 141 7.20 -10.45 -14.29
C LEU A 141 5.83 -10.81 -14.87
N ASN A 142 4.77 -10.72 -14.05
CA ASN A 142 3.40 -11.01 -14.50
C ASN A 142 2.95 -10.08 -15.64
N LEU A 143 3.35 -8.80 -15.62
CA LEU A 143 3.08 -7.86 -16.72
C LEU A 143 3.79 -8.26 -18.01
N LEU A 144 4.95 -8.93 -17.93
CA LEU A 144 5.78 -9.30 -19.08
C LEU A 144 5.32 -10.61 -19.75
N HIS A 145 4.82 -11.60 -18.99
CA HIS A 145 4.60 -12.94 -19.53
C HIS A 145 3.15 -13.46 -19.39
N LEU A 146 2.31 -12.89 -18.51
CA LEU A 146 0.94 -13.34 -18.35
C LEU A 146 -0.03 -12.58 -19.24
N THR A 147 -1.08 -13.27 -19.68
CA THR A 147 -2.22 -12.66 -20.35
C THR A 147 -3.00 -11.74 -19.40
N ALA A 148 -3.79 -10.84 -19.93
CA ALA A 148 -4.64 -9.94 -19.13
C ALA A 148 -5.64 -10.71 -18.23
N ALA A 149 -6.17 -11.83 -18.72
CA ALA A 149 -7.10 -12.69 -17.98
C ALA A 149 -6.41 -13.35 -16.77
N GLU A 150 -5.19 -13.89 -16.96
CA GLU A 150 -4.40 -14.49 -15.89
C GLU A 150 -4.02 -13.44 -14.84
N ARG A 151 -3.60 -12.23 -15.26
CA ARG A 151 -3.33 -11.12 -14.34
C ARG A 151 -4.57 -10.71 -13.54
N TYR A 152 -5.75 -10.69 -14.18
CA TYR A 152 -7.00 -10.39 -13.47
C TYR A 152 -7.37 -11.47 -12.45
N LYS A 153 -7.18 -12.75 -12.77
CA LYS A 153 -7.37 -13.85 -11.82
C LYS A 153 -6.47 -13.69 -10.59
N LEU A 154 -5.18 -13.43 -10.79
CA LEU A 154 -4.25 -13.17 -9.70
C LEU A 154 -4.64 -11.91 -8.88
N PHE A 155 -5.15 -10.87 -9.54
CA PHE A 155 -5.65 -9.68 -8.85
C PHE A 155 -6.78 -10.03 -7.88
N LEU A 156 -7.75 -10.83 -8.30
CA LEU A 156 -8.86 -11.27 -7.43
C LEU A 156 -8.39 -12.13 -6.26
N GLU A 157 -7.35 -12.93 -6.45
CA GLU A 157 -6.75 -13.74 -5.39
C GLU A 157 -6.00 -12.88 -4.34
N TYR A 158 -5.20 -11.89 -4.79
CA TYR A 158 -4.40 -11.04 -3.92
C TYR A 158 -5.21 -9.93 -3.23
N TYR A 159 -6.20 -9.39 -3.92
CA TYR A 159 -6.99 -8.24 -3.47
C TYR A 159 -8.47 -8.62 -3.32
N LYS A 160 -8.73 -9.66 -2.53
CA LYS A 160 -10.10 -10.16 -2.32
C LYS A 160 -11.06 -9.05 -1.89
N GLY A 161 -12.14 -8.89 -2.65
CA GLY A 161 -13.18 -7.89 -2.39
C GLY A 161 -12.88 -6.48 -2.90
N VAL A 162 -11.67 -6.17 -3.36
CA VAL A 162 -11.33 -4.83 -3.91
C VAL A 162 -12.11 -4.55 -5.19
N ASP A 163 -12.39 -5.57 -5.97
CA ASP A 163 -13.20 -5.48 -7.20
C ASP A 163 -14.66 -5.05 -6.98
N GLN A 164 -15.16 -5.10 -5.74
CA GLN A 164 -16.53 -4.68 -5.40
C GLN A 164 -16.65 -3.15 -5.22
N PHE A 165 -15.57 -2.44 -4.90
CA PHE A 165 -15.59 -1.01 -4.64
C PHE A 165 -14.58 -0.18 -5.44
N ALA A 166 -13.52 -0.82 -5.95
CA ALA A 166 -12.57 -0.13 -6.82
C ALA A 166 -13.18 0.11 -8.21
N LEU A 167 -12.98 1.30 -8.76
CA LEU A 167 -13.43 1.62 -10.11
C LEU A 167 -12.75 0.72 -11.14
N ASN A 168 -13.50 0.32 -12.18
CA ASN A 168 -12.95 -0.48 -13.28
C ASN A 168 -11.73 0.19 -13.93
N LEU A 169 -11.71 1.52 -13.98
CA LEU A 169 -10.57 2.30 -14.47
C LEU A 169 -9.31 2.01 -13.66
N HIS A 170 -9.42 1.99 -12.33
CA HIS A 170 -8.29 1.75 -11.43
C HIS A 170 -7.76 0.32 -11.57
N ILE A 171 -8.66 -0.66 -11.65
CA ILE A 171 -8.30 -2.08 -11.83
C ILE A 171 -7.66 -2.29 -13.21
N ALA A 172 -8.25 -1.76 -14.28
CA ALA A 172 -7.70 -1.86 -15.63
C ALA A 172 -6.31 -1.22 -15.71
N SER A 173 -6.14 -0.04 -15.12
CA SER A 173 -4.85 0.65 -15.02
C SER A 173 -3.80 -0.19 -14.29
N TYR A 174 -4.15 -0.80 -13.14
CA TYR A 174 -3.27 -1.71 -12.39
C TYR A 174 -2.84 -2.92 -13.20
N LEU A 175 -3.76 -3.47 -14.02
CA LEU A 175 -3.52 -4.63 -14.88
C LEU A 175 -2.78 -4.28 -16.18
N GLY A 176 -2.59 -2.98 -16.50
CA GLY A 176 -1.98 -2.54 -17.74
C GLY A 176 -2.85 -2.78 -18.97
N ILE A 177 -4.18 -2.65 -18.84
CA ILE A 177 -5.16 -2.86 -19.92
C ILE A 177 -6.18 -1.72 -19.98
N THR A 178 -7.04 -1.71 -21.01
CA THR A 178 -8.16 -0.78 -21.10
C THR A 178 -9.36 -1.26 -20.29
N GLN A 179 -10.27 -0.35 -19.93
CA GLN A 179 -11.55 -0.71 -19.28
C GLN A 179 -12.38 -1.67 -20.14
N GLN A 180 -12.39 -1.47 -21.47
CA GLN A 180 -13.10 -2.33 -22.40
C GLN A 180 -12.54 -3.76 -22.36
N SER A 181 -11.21 -3.91 -22.29
CA SER A 181 -10.56 -5.21 -22.14
C SER A 181 -10.93 -5.87 -20.82
N LEU A 182 -10.93 -5.13 -19.71
CA LEU A 182 -11.36 -5.63 -18.42
C LEU A 182 -12.82 -6.09 -18.43
N SER A 183 -13.72 -5.30 -19.05
CA SER A 183 -15.14 -5.66 -19.18
C SER A 183 -15.33 -6.96 -19.96
N ARG A 184 -14.60 -7.16 -21.07
CA ARG A 184 -14.62 -8.42 -21.83
C ARG A 184 -14.14 -9.61 -21.01
N ILE A 185 -13.04 -9.46 -20.25
CA ILE A 185 -12.51 -10.50 -19.37
C ILE A 185 -13.57 -10.91 -18.33
N ARG A 186 -14.24 -9.94 -17.70
CA ARG A 186 -15.32 -10.21 -16.73
C ARG A 186 -16.54 -10.89 -17.35
N GLY A 187 -16.89 -10.53 -18.59
CA GLY A 187 -18.03 -11.12 -19.32
C GLY A 187 -17.81 -12.57 -19.76
N ASN A 188 -16.56 -12.97 -19.98
CA ASN A 188 -16.21 -14.31 -20.45
C ASN A 188 -16.15 -15.37 -19.33
N LYS A 189 -16.88 -15.18 -18.21
CA LYS A 189 -16.92 -16.10 -17.06
C LYS A 189 -15.58 -16.86 -16.88
N ILE A 190 -14.68 -16.27 -16.11
CA ILE A 190 -13.44 -16.92 -15.67
C ILE A 190 -13.77 -18.03 -14.68
#